data_91d2eb30fee2ce09d4ab704882d8ee98
#
_entry.id   91d2eb30fee2ce09d4ab704882d8ee98
#
_cell.length_a   1.000
_cell.length_b   1.000
_cell.length_c   1.000
_cell.angle_alpha   90.00
_cell.angle_beta   90.00
_cell.angle_gamma   90.00
#
_symmetry.space_group_name_H-M   'P 1'
#
loop_
_entity.id
_entity.type
_entity.pdbx_description
1 polymer ?
#
loop_
_entity_poly.entity_id
_entity_poly.type
_entity_poly.pdbx_seq_one_letter_code
_entity_poly.pdbx_strand_id
1 'polypeptide(L)'
;MKKYNVCIVGGGSTYTLGFLKSFARMQEEFPLNKLVLFDIDGERQKPIGQYGDIMFSERYPELDFSYTTDPAEAYQDMDFIFMQMREHIPLAHGKIGQETCGAGGMAYGLRSCVDMIEAIHQIRQYSPEAWILNYSNPAAIVAEALRREFPDDKKILNICDQPENVVRSTSRLLGYDWEDLDPVYFGLNHYGWFTHIYDKNTGELMWGMI
;
A
#
# COMPACT_ATOMS: atom_id res chain seq x y z
N MET A 1 -9.71 0.85 -22.68
CA MET A 1 -8.58 0.92 -21.74
C MET A 1 -8.42 -0.47 -21.10
N LYS A 2 -7.17 -0.90 -20.80
CA LYS A 2 -6.96 -2.19 -20.09
C LYS A 2 -7.56 -2.08 -18.70
N LYS A 3 -8.38 -3.05 -18.26
CA LYS A 3 -8.86 -3.17 -16.89
C LYS A 3 -7.92 -4.10 -16.12
N TYR A 4 -7.74 -3.85 -14.83
CA TYR A 4 -6.78 -4.55 -13.97
C TYR A 4 -7.45 -5.43 -12.92
N ASN A 5 -6.80 -6.54 -12.61
CA ASN A 5 -7.13 -7.40 -11.47
C ASN A 5 -6.24 -7.05 -10.29
N VAL A 6 -6.83 -6.74 -9.16
CA VAL A 6 -6.12 -6.26 -7.97
C VAL A 6 -6.49 -7.09 -6.75
N CYS A 7 -5.49 -7.44 -5.94
CA CYS A 7 -5.69 -8.03 -4.62
C CYS A 7 -5.11 -7.10 -3.53
N ILE A 8 -5.82 -6.99 -2.40
CA ILE A 8 -5.35 -6.32 -1.19
C ILE A 8 -5.14 -7.37 -0.10
N VAL A 9 -3.89 -7.64 0.27
CA VAL A 9 -3.48 -8.51 1.36
C VAL A 9 -3.50 -7.74 2.67
N GLY A 10 -4.12 -8.29 3.71
CA GLY A 10 -4.46 -7.58 4.94
C GLY A 10 -5.78 -6.82 4.81
N GLY A 11 -6.74 -7.42 4.09
CA GLY A 11 -8.05 -6.85 3.77
C GLY A 11 -8.90 -6.45 4.98
N GLY A 12 -8.66 -7.09 6.14
CA GLY A 12 -9.28 -6.75 7.42
C GLY A 12 -8.70 -5.51 8.12
N SER A 13 -7.73 -4.82 7.53
CA SER A 13 -7.17 -3.57 8.07
C SER A 13 -8.13 -2.39 7.88
N THR A 14 -8.20 -1.49 8.87
CA THR A 14 -8.95 -0.23 8.74
C THR A 14 -8.45 0.67 7.61
N TYR A 15 -7.19 0.52 7.19
CA TYR A 15 -6.64 1.20 6.02
C TYR A 15 -7.27 0.76 4.70
N THR A 16 -7.80 -0.46 4.64
CA THR A 16 -8.47 -0.99 3.46
C THR A 16 -9.63 -0.10 3.01
N LEU A 17 -10.34 0.54 3.95
CA LEU A 17 -11.40 1.51 3.61
C LEU A 17 -10.87 2.70 2.78
N GLY A 18 -9.63 3.12 3.05
CA GLY A 18 -8.96 4.15 2.26
C GLY A 18 -8.66 3.67 0.82
N PHE A 19 -8.15 2.45 0.67
CA PHE A 19 -7.91 1.84 -0.64
C PHE A 19 -9.21 1.70 -1.44
N LEU A 20 -10.29 1.17 -0.84
CA LEU A 20 -11.57 1.02 -1.52
C LEU A 20 -12.10 2.36 -2.04
N LYS A 21 -12.04 3.41 -1.22
CA LYS A 21 -12.46 4.77 -1.63
C LYS A 21 -11.57 5.33 -2.75
N SER A 22 -10.25 5.10 -2.69
CA SER A 22 -9.30 5.54 -3.71
C SER A 22 -9.57 4.84 -5.03
N PHE A 23 -9.70 3.51 -5.03
CA PHE A 23 -10.04 2.75 -6.23
C PHE A 23 -11.39 3.16 -6.83
N ALA A 24 -12.39 3.45 -5.99
CA ALA A 24 -13.67 3.96 -6.49
C ALA A 24 -13.55 5.33 -7.18
N ARG A 25 -12.64 6.20 -6.74
CA ARG A 25 -12.42 7.53 -7.35
C ARG A 25 -11.61 7.44 -8.63
N MET A 26 -10.70 6.47 -8.73
CA MET A 26 -9.72 6.37 -9.82
C MET A 26 -10.16 5.44 -10.95
N GLN A 27 -11.42 5.04 -11.05
CA GLN A 27 -11.90 4.09 -12.06
C GLN A 27 -11.70 4.57 -13.51
N GLU A 28 -11.64 5.88 -13.75
CA GLU A 28 -11.35 6.44 -15.08
C GLU A 28 -9.86 6.30 -15.45
N GLU A 29 -8.96 6.47 -14.48
CA GLU A 29 -7.50 6.46 -14.67
C GLU A 29 -6.92 5.05 -14.46
N PHE A 30 -7.48 4.31 -13.50
CA PHE A 30 -7.06 2.96 -13.14
C PHE A 30 -8.29 2.04 -13.04
N PRO A 31 -8.87 1.66 -14.19
CA PRO A 31 -10.10 0.86 -14.22
C PRO A 31 -9.85 -0.57 -13.74
N LEU A 32 -10.70 -1.03 -12.83
CA LEU A 32 -10.65 -2.37 -12.29
C LEU A 32 -11.61 -3.32 -13.03
N ASN A 33 -11.15 -4.55 -13.25
CA ASN A 33 -11.97 -5.68 -13.65
C ASN A 33 -12.32 -6.55 -12.44
N LYS A 34 -11.33 -6.83 -11.57
CA LYS A 34 -11.48 -7.65 -10.37
C LYS A 34 -10.78 -6.98 -9.19
N LEU A 35 -11.42 -6.98 -8.01
CA LEU A 35 -10.83 -6.51 -6.75
C LEU A 35 -11.12 -7.52 -5.65
N VAL A 36 -10.07 -8.13 -5.11
CA VAL A 36 -10.18 -9.12 -4.04
C VAL A 36 -9.54 -8.60 -2.77
N LEU A 37 -10.24 -8.75 -1.64
CA LEU A 37 -9.64 -8.60 -0.32
C LEU A 37 -9.24 -9.97 0.20
N PHE A 38 -8.01 -10.08 0.69
CA PHE A 38 -7.51 -11.27 1.34
C PHE A 38 -7.06 -10.95 2.77
N ASP A 39 -7.53 -11.73 3.73
CA ASP A 39 -7.04 -11.71 5.10
C ASP A 39 -7.11 -13.12 5.69
N ILE A 40 -6.18 -13.47 6.56
CA ILE A 40 -6.22 -14.75 7.30
C ILE A 40 -7.31 -14.75 8.37
N ASP A 41 -7.77 -13.56 8.81
CA ASP A 41 -8.83 -13.35 9.78
C ASP A 41 -10.13 -12.93 9.07
N GLY A 42 -10.95 -13.91 8.71
CA GLY A 42 -12.21 -13.69 8.02
C GLY A 42 -13.25 -12.89 8.82
N GLU A 43 -13.28 -13.04 10.15
CA GLU A 43 -14.21 -12.28 11.00
C GLU A 43 -13.85 -10.79 11.02
N ARG A 44 -12.57 -10.49 11.10
CA ARG A 44 -12.05 -9.13 11.03
C ARG A 44 -12.28 -8.50 9.65
N GLN A 45 -12.11 -9.28 8.59
CA GLN A 45 -12.28 -8.84 7.20
C GLN A 45 -13.75 -8.58 6.83
N LYS A 46 -14.66 -9.37 7.35
CA LYS A 46 -16.08 -9.38 6.99
C LYS A 46 -16.77 -8.02 6.96
N PRO A 47 -16.66 -7.15 7.99
CA PRO A 47 -17.31 -5.84 7.95
C PRO A 47 -16.77 -4.94 6.82
N ILE A 48 -15.48 -5.07 6.51
CA ILE A 48 -14.83 -4.30 5.44
C ILE A 48 -15.25 -4.83 4.07
N GLY A 49 -15.32 -6.15 3.93
CA GLY A 49 -15.82 -6.80 2.73
C GLY A 49 -17.28 -6.41 2.43
N GLN A 50 -18.15 -6.45 3.42
CA GLN A 50 -19.56 -6.03 3.28
C GLN A 50 -19.67 -4.55 2.89
N TYR A 51 -18.83 -3.68 3.45
CA TYR A 51 -18.79 -2.28 3.03
C TYR A 51 -18.39 -2.15 1.55
N GLY A 52 -17.39 -2.91 1.11
CA GLY A 52 -16.97 -2.96 -0.29
C GLY A 52 -18.08 -3.45 -1.22
N ASP A 53 -18.78 -4.54 -0.85
CA ASP A 53 -19.92 -5.08 -1.59
C ASP A 53 -20.98 -4.00 -1.85
N ILE A 54 -21.41 -3.29 -0.80
CA ILE A 54 -22.41 -2.24 -0.92
C ILE A 54 -21.89 -1.11 -1.83
N MET A 55 -20.68 -0.64 -1.58
CA MET A 55 -20.11 0.51 -2.30
C MET A 55 -19.92 0.23 -3.80
N PHE A 56 -19.43 -0.96 -4.14
CA PHE A 56 -19.12 -1.29 -5.54
C PHE A 56 -20.35 -1.79 -6.29
N SER A 57 -21.24 -2.55 -5.67
CA SER A 57 -22.47 -2.99 -6.33
C SER A 57 -23.38 -1.82 -6.76
N GLU A 58 -23.42 -0.74 -5.97
CA GLU A 58 -24.19 0.45 -6.30
C GLU A 58 -23.57 1.32 -7.39
N ARG A 59 -22.23 1.46 -7.39
CA ARG A 59 -21.52 2.41 -8.26
C ARG A 59 -20.85 1.79 -9.46
N TYR A 60 -20.40 0.55 -9.34
CA TYR A 60 -19.60 -0.17 -10.34
C TYR A 60 -20.03 -1.63 -10.42
N PRO A 61 -21.29 -1.91 -10.85
CA PRO A 61 -21.85 -3.27 -10.86
C PRO A 61 -21.10 -4.24 -11.79
N GLU A 62 -20.23 -3.72 -12.68
CA GLU A 62 -19.40 -4.53 -13.56
C GLU A 62 -18.08 -5.00 -12.90
N LEU A 63 -17.73 -4.42 -11.74
CA LEU A 63 -16.52 -4.80 -11.01
C LEU A 63 -16.78 -6.11 -10.26
N ASP A 64 -15.97 -7.12 -10.53
CA ASP A 64 -15.95 -8.36 -9.74
C ASP A 64 -15.24 -8.09 -8.40
N PHE A 65 -16.03 -7.74 -7.38
CA PHE A 65 -15.56 -7.51 -6.03
C PHE A 65 -15.83 -8.73 -5.15
N SER A 66 -14.80 -9.18 -4.41
CA SER A 66 -14.94 -10.29 -3.47
C SER A 66 -13.98 -10.16 -2.29
N TYR A 67 -14.19 -10.97 -1.25
CA TYR A 67 -13.27 -11.10 -0.12
C TYR A 67 -13.21 -12.55 0.34
N THR A 68 -12.02 -13.04 0.62
CA THR A 68 -11.76 -14.45 0.93
C THR A 68 -10.64 -14.63 1.94
N THR A 69 -10.59 -15.80 2.55
CA THR A 69 -9.47 -16.27 3.38
C THR A 69 -8.65 -17.35 2.66
N ASP A 70 -9.02 -17.69 1.43
CA ASP A 70 -8.29 -18.65 0.60
C ASP A 70 -7.28 -17.93 -0.29
N PRO A 71 -5.97 -18.16 -0.11
CA PRO A 71 -4.95 -17.55 -0.94
C PRO A 71 -5.02 -17.95 -2.42
N ALA A 72 -5.55 -19.14 -2.74
CA ALA A 72 -5.69 -19.57 -4.12
C ALA A 72 -6.73 -18.73 -4.87
N GLU A 73 -7.86 -18.42 -4.22
CA GLU A 73 -8.89 -17.53 -4.77
C GLU A 73 -8.39 -16.09 -4.85
N ALA A 74 -7.66 -15.65 -3.79
CA ALA A 74 -7.20 -14.27 -3.67
C ALA A 74 -6.14 -13.90 -4.71
N TYR A 75 -5.21 -14.80 -4.98
CA TYR A 75 -4.03 -14.49 -5.80
C TYR A 75 -4.15 -14.89 -7.26
N GLN A 76 -5.23 -15.56 -7.65
CA GLN A 76 -5.41 -16.06 -9.00
C GLN A 76 -5.55 -14.93 -10.02
N ASP A 77 -4.64 -14.90 -11.01
CA ASP A 77 -4.67 -14.00 -12.19
C ASP A 77 -4.67 -12.50 -11.84
N MET A 78 -3.87 -12.07 -10.85
CA MET A 78 -3.73 -10.67 -10.46
C MET A 78 -2.67 -9.94 -11.29
N ASP A 79 -2.97 -8.68 -11.66
CA ASP A 79 -2.00 -7.75 -12.23
C ASP A 79 -1.21 -7.03 -11.11
N PHE A 80 -1.89 -6.65 -10.01
CA PHE A 80 -1.30 -5.94 -8.87
C PHE A 80 -1.73 -6.53 -7.54
N ILE A 81 -0.81 -6.59 -6.60
CA ILE A 81 -1.06 -7.03 -5.23
C ILE A 81 -0.50 -6.01 -4.26
N PHE A 82 -1.39 -5.40 -3.46
CA PHE A 82 -1.06 -4.45 -2.40
C PHE A 82 -0.99 -5.18 -1.07
N MET A 83 0.13 -5.07 -0.37
CA MET A 83 0.34 -5.74 0.90
C MET A 83 0.38 -4.71 2.04
N GLN A 84 -0.50 -4.87 3.04
CA GLN A 84 -0.64 -3.98 4.20
C GLN A 84 -0.87 -4.77 5.49
N MET A 85 0.11 -5.51 5.93
CA MET A 85 0.02 -6.30 7.15
C MET A 85 0.46 -5.49 8.37
N ARG A 86 -0.22 -5.68 9.54
CA ARG A 86 0.06 -4.98 10.80
C ARG A 86 0.08 -5.90 12.00
N GLU A 87 0.78 -5.48 13.05
CA GLU A 87 0.93 -6.21 14.30
C GLU A 87 0.59 -5.38 15.56
N HIS A 88 0.06 -6.04 16.61
CA HIS A 88 -0.38 -5.41 17.87
C HIS A 88 0.33 -5.95 19.13
N ILE A 89 1.32 -6.84 19.01
CA ILE A 89 1.93 -7.58 20.14
C ILE A 89 2.63 -6.66 21.17
N PRO A 90 3.41 -5.62 20.82
CA PRO A 90 4.13 -4.82 21.82
C PRO A 90 3.23 -4.18 22.87
N LEU A 91 2.05 -3.72 22.49
CA LEU A 91 1.08 -3.08 23.39
C LEU A 91 0.54 -4.06 24.42
N ALA A 92 0.33 -5.32 24.06
CA ALA A 92 -0.11 -6.37 24.96
C ALA A 92 0.90 -6.65 26.08
N HIS A 93 2.18 -6.31 25.89
CA HIS A 93 3.26 -6.44 26.86
C HIS A 93 3.64 -5.12 27.55
N GLY A 94 2.80 -4.09 27.49
CA GLY A 94 3.02 -2.79 28.12
C GLY A 94 4.25 -2.04 27.58
N LYS A 95 4.65 -2.33 26.34
CA LYS A 95 5.75 -1.65 25.64
C LYS A 95 5.19 -0.65 24.63
N ILE A 96 5.85 0.50 24.51
CA ILE A 96 5.53 1.45 23.44
C ILE A 96 5.84 0.76 22.11
N GLY A 97 4.79 0.52 21.33
CA GLY A 97 4.90 -0.04 20.00
C GLY A 97 5.35 1.01 19.01
N GLN A 98 6.66 1.14 18.83
CA GLN A 98 7.18 1.87 17.67
C GLN A 98 7.23 0.90 16.50
N GLU A 99 6.52 1.22 15.44
CA GLU A 99 6.33 0.35 14.29
C GLU A 99 7.64 0.08 13.52
N THR A 100 8.55 1.06 13.49
CA THR A 100 9.74 1.02 12.64
C THR A 100 11.06 0.98 13.40
N CYS A 101 11.08 1.20 14.71
CA CYS A 101 12.30 1.28 15.50
C CYS A 101 12.18 0.57 16.87
N GLY A 102 13.35 0.44 17.55
CA GLY A 102 13.43 -0.18 18.86
C GLY A 102 13.13 -1.67 18.87
N ALA A 103 12.96 -2.22 20.08
CA ALA A 103 12.70 -3.65 20.27
C ALA A 103 11.37 -4.10 19.61
N GLY A 104 10.35 -3.24 19.64
CA GLY A 104 9.07 -3.49 19.01
C GLY A 104 9.20 -3.59 17.50
N GLY A 105 9.84 -2.61 16.87
CA GLY A 105 10.08 -2.60 15.42
C GLY A 105 10.96 -3.76 14.95
N MET A 106 11.98 -4.13 15.72
CA MET A 106 12.81 -5.29 15.41
C MET A 106 12.00 -6.61 15.46
N ALA A 107 11.26 -6.84 16.53
CA ALA A 107 10.46 -8.04 16.68
C ALA A 107 9.34 -8.13 15.63
N TYR A 108 8.71 -7.01 15.31
CA TYR A 108 7.73 -6.91 14.24
C TYR A 108 8.37 -7.22 12.88
N GLY A 109 9.51 -6.59 12.57
CA GLY A 109 10.22 -6.82 11.32
C GLY A 109 10.61 -8.27 11.10
N LEU A 110 11.14 -8.95 12.12
CA LEU A 110 11.52 -10.36 12.02
C LEU A 110 10.31 -11.27 11.68
N ARG A 111 9.15 -11.03 12.29
CA ARG A 111 7.94 -11.80 11.97
C ARG A 111 7.40 -11.43 10.60
N SER A 112 7.29 -10.14 10.30
CA SER A 112 6.79 -9.66 9.01
C SER A 112 7.61 -10.19 7.84
N CYS A 113 8.93 -10.35 7.98
CA CYS A 113 9.77 -10.92 6.93
C CYS A 113 9.35 -12.36 6.59
N VAL A 114 9.07 -13.19 7.59
CA VAL A 114 8.66 -14.59 7.38
C VAL A 114 7.32 -14.64 6.64
N ASP A 115 6.33 -13.91 7.15
CA ASP A 115 4.98 -13.89 6.59
C ASP A 115 4.96 -13.31 5.16
N MET A 116 5.78 -12.27 4.92
CA MET A 116 5.89 -11.64 3.60
C MET A 116 6.55 -12.55 2.57
N ILE A 117 7.63 -13.23 2.94
CA ILE A 117 8.31 -14.18 2.06
C ILE A 117 7.36 -15.30 1.68
N GLU A 118 6.68 -15.89 2.66
CA GLU A 118 5.69 -16.94 2.43
C GLU A 118 4.56 -16.48 1.50
N ALA A 119 3.99 -15.31 1.77
CA ALA A 119 2.94 -14.75 0.92
C ALA A 119 3.42 -14.52 -0.52
N ILE A 120 4.65 -14.04 -0.73
CA ILE A 120 5.19 -13.80 -2.07
C ILE A 120 5.45 -15.13 -2.80
N HIS A 121 5.92 -16.17 -2.12
CA HIS A 121 6.02 -17.49 -2.74
C HIS A 121 4.66 -17.99 -3.22
N GLN A 122 3.61 -17.84 -2.43
CA GLN A 122 2.25 -18.19 -2.83
C GLN A 122 1.76 -17.32 -3.99
N ILE A 123 1.95 -16.00 -3.93
CA ILE A 123 1.58 -15.09 -5.02
C ILE A 123 2.22 -15.52 -6.34
N ARG A 124 3.50 -15.87 -6.34
CA ARG A 124 4.21 -16.28 -7.56
C ARG A 124 3.72 -17.61 -8.15
N GLN A 125 3.05 -18.44 -7.36
CA GLN A 125 2.39 -19.65 -7.89
C GLN A 125 1.14 -19.32 -8.70
N TYR A 126 0.35 -18.35 -8.26
CA TYR A 126 -0.94 -18.02 -8.86
C TYR A 126 -0.90 -16.82 -9.81
N SER A 127 0.04 -15.91 -9.60
CA SER A 127 0.23 -14.70 -10.40
C SER A 127 1.72 -14.37 -10.58
N PRO A 128 2.47 -15.15 -11.37
CA PRO A 128 3.93 -15.00 -11.51
C PRO A 128 4.35 -13.64 -12.07
N GLU A 129 3.48 -12.99 -12.82
CA GLU A 129 3.75 -11.71 -13.47
C GLU A 129 3.18 -10.49 -12.74
N ALA A 130 2.50 -10.68 -11.60
CA ALA A 130 1.91 -9.58 -10.84
C ALA A 130 2.96 -8.60 -10.28
N TRP A 131 2.65 -7.33 -10.28
CA TRP A 131 3.37 -6.33 -9.50
C TRP A 131 2.96 -6.42 -8.03
N ILE A 132 3.93 -6.52 -7.14
CA ILE A 132 3.72 -6.57 -5.70
C ILE A 132 4.14 -5.23 -5.10
N LEU A 133 3.19 -4.53 -4.50
CA LEU A 133 3.38 -3.22 -3.90
C LEU A 133 3.27 -3.39 -2.37
N ASN A 134 4.43 -3.51 -1.72
CA ASN A 134 4.48 -3.64 -0.26
C ASN A 134 4.40 -2.29 0.42
N TYR A 135 3.36 -2.12 1.23
CA TYR A 135 3.12 -0.96 2.09
C TYR A 135 3.21 -1.32 3.59
N SER A 136 3.66 -2.54 3.90
CA SER A 136 3.82 -3.00 5.28
C SER A 136 5.11 -2.49 5.89
N ASN A 137 5.07 -2.22 7.19
CA ASN A 137 6.22 -1.82 7.99
C ASN A 137 6.80 -3.01 8.79
N PRO A 138 8.05 -2.95 9.22
CA PRO A 138 9.08 -1.93 8.93
C PRO A 138 9.63 -2.05 7.51
N ALA A 139 9.30 -1.09 6.65
CA ALA A 139 9.54 -1.17 5.21
C ALA A 139 11.00 -1.52 4.85
N ALA A 140 11.99 -0.90 5.50
CA ALA A 140 13.40 -1.13 5.20
C ALA A 140 13.86 -2.55 5.55
N ILE A 141 13.39 -3.13 6.67
CA ILE A 141 13.74 -4.49 7.10
C ILE A 141 13.12 -5.49 6.12
N VAL A 142 11.84 -5.31 5.82
CA VAL A 142 11.11 -6.17 4.87
C VAL A 142 11.72 -6.07 3.48
N ALA A 143 12.02 -4.85 3.00
CA ALA A 143 12.64 -4.63 1.70
C ALA A 143 13.97 -5.37 1.55
N GLU A 144 14.83 -5.33 2.58
CA GLU A 144 16.11 -6.04 2.54
C GLU A 144 15.95 -7.55 2.59
N ALA A 145 14.99 -8.06 3.35
CA ALA A 145 14.69 -9.49 3.37
C ALA A 145 14.19 -9.98 1.99
N LEU A 146 13.25 -9.24 1.39
CA LEU A 146 12.72 -9.57 0.07
C LEU A 146 13.78 -9.48 -1.03
N ARG A 147 14.64 -8.47 -0.98
CA ARG A 147 15.77 -8.34 -1.93
C ARG A 147 16.74 -9.52 -1.86
N ARG A 148 16.94 -10.10 -0.68
CA ARG A 148 17.80 -11.28 -0.51
C ARG A 148 17.14 -12.56 -0.97
N GLU A 149 15.88 -12.74 -0.67
CA GLU A 149 15.12 -13.94 -1.03
C GLU A 149 14.77 -13.97 -2.53
N PHE A 150 14.42 -12.81 -3.09
CA PHE A 150 13.99 -12.65 -4.49
C PHE A 150 14.90 -11.67 -5.27
N PRO A 151 16.22 -11.96 -5.42
CA PRO A 151 17.18 -10.97 -5.96
C PRO A 151 16.91 -10.59 -7.42
N ASP A 152 16.27 -11.47 -8.17
CA ASP A 152 15.97 -11.28 -9.60
C ASP A 152 14.55 -10.79 -9.87
N ASP A 153 13.69 -10.77 -8.87
CA ASP A 153 12.31 -10.30 -9.01
C ASP A 153 12.24 -8.76 -8.96
N LYS A 154 12.11 -8.15 -10.13
CA LYS A 154 12.04 -6.69 -10.30
C LYS A 154 10.63 -6.12 -10.14
N LYS A 155 9.63 -6.98 -9.86
CA LYS A 155 8.24 -6.57 -9.69
C LYS A 155 7.80 -6.48 -8.22
N ILE A 156 8.74 -6.56 -7.27
CA ILE A 156 8.49 -6.32 -5.85
C ILE A 156 8.94 -4.89 -5.50
N LEU A 157 7.98 -4.02 -5.19
CA LEU A 157 8.24 -2.64 -4.81
C LEU A 157 7.82 -2.39 -3.36
N ASN A 158 8.69 -1.72 -2.61
CA ASN A 158 8.38 -1.26 -1.25
C ASN A 158 8.08 0.23 -1.31
N ILE A 159 6.89 0.64 -0.92
CA ILE A 159 6.38 2.01 -1.05
C ILE A 159 6.03 2.62 0.30
N CYS A 160 6.04 3.93 0.36
CA CYS A 160 5.65 4.72 1.53
C CYS A 160 4.96 6.01 1.08
N ASP A 161 3.97 6.45 1.83
CA ASP A 161 3.21 7.67 1.59
C ASP A 161 3.82 8.93 2.21
N GLN A 162 4.88 8.79 2.98
CA GLN A 162 5.45 9.89 3.74
C GLN A 162 5.86 11.09 2.84
N PRO A 163 6.53 10.92 1.70
CA PRO A 163 6.85 12.04 0.82
C PRO A 163 5.61 12.79 0.33
N GLU A 164 4.56 12.08 -0.08
CA GLU A 164 3.28 12.68 -0.50
C GLU A 164 2.60 13.42 0.66
N ASN A 165 2.57 12.84 1.85
CA ASN A 165 1.99 13.48 3.03
C ASN A 165 2.71 14.78 3.41
N VAL A 166 4.02 14.86 3.19
CA VAL A 166 4.79 16.11 3.39
C VAL A 166 4.39 17.14 2.34
N VAL A 167 4.25 16.77 1.07
CA VAL A 167 3.77 17.68 0.01
C VAL A 167 2.37 18.21 0.35
N ARG A 168 1.44 17.32 0.70
CA ARG A 168 0.07 17.70 1.11
C ARG A 168 0.03 18.64 2.31
N SER A 169 0.92 18.41 3.28
CA SER A 169 1.02 19.29 4.46
C SER A 169 1.60 20.66 4.11
N THR A 170 2.62 20.69 3.26
CA THR A 170 3.25 21.91 2.77
C THR A 170 2.28 22.72 1.91
N SER A 171 1.52 22.09 1.02
CA SER A 171 0.54 22.76 0.17
C SER A 171 -0.52 23.50 1.01
N ARG A 172 -1.02 22.85 2.08
CA ARG A 172 -1.98 23.48 3.00
C ARG A 172 -1.40 24.71 3.69
N LEU A 173 -0.13 24.67 4.08
CA LEU A 173 0.56 25.81 4.70
C LEU A 173 0.76 26.95 3.71
N LEU A 174 0.99 26.66 2.46
CA LEU A 174 1.21 27.63 1.40
C LEU A 174 -0.09 28.14 0.75
N GLY A 175 -1.23 27.50 1.04
CA GLY A 175 -2.53 27.86 0.47
C GLY A 175 -2.74 27.43 -0.98
N TYR A 176 -2.04 26.38 -1.42
CA TYR A 176 -2.15 25.78 -2.76
C TYR A 176 -2.84 24.42 -2.72
N ASP A 177 -3.34 23.97 -3.87
CA ASP A 177 -3.72 22.57 -4.03
C ASP A 177 -2.44 21.74 -4.20
N TRP A 178 -2.35 20.61 -3.50
CA TRP A 178 -1.18 19.75 -3.56
C TRP A 178 -0.98 19.11 -4.96
N GLU A 179 -2.05 18.95 -5.72
CA GLU A 179 -2.04 18.42 -7.09
C GLU A 179 -1.36 19.39 -8.08
N ASP A 180 -1.33 20.68 -7.75
CA ASP A 180 -0.68 21.72 -8.53
C ASP A 180 0.82 21.86 -8.21
N LEU A 181 1.33 21.11 -7.22
CA LEU A 181 2.74 21.18 -6.81
C LEU A 181 3.59 20.11 -7.50
N ASP A 182 4.76 20.51 -7.99
CA ASP A 182 5.81 19.63 -8.51
C ASP A 182 7.06 19.74 -7.64
N PRO A 183 7.19 18.86 -6.62
CA PRO A 183 8.30 18.91 -5.68
C PRO A 183 9.51 18.13 -6.19
N VAL A 184 10.70 18.72 -6.08
CA VAL A 184 11.98 18.02 -6.27
C VAL A 184 12.45 17.47 -4.92
N TYR A 185 12.29 16.17 -4.75
CA TYR A 185 12.60 15.46 -3.52
C TYR A 185 13.85 14.61 -3.65
N PHE A 186 14.67 14.55 -2.59
CA PHE A 186 15.82 13.65 -2.50
C PHE A 186 16.00 13.16 -1.05
N GLY A 187 16.68 12.03 -0.89
CA GLY A 187 17.01 11.46 0.43
C GLY A 187 16.55 10.03 0.61
N LEU A 188 16.53 9.60 1.87
CA LEU A 188 16.06 8.28 2.28
C LEU A 188 14.59 8.34 2.74
N ASN A 189 13.94 7.20 2.79
CA ASN A 189 12.61 7.10 3.38
C ASN A 189 12.62 7.66 4.81
N HIS A 190 11.67 8.54 5.14
CA HIS A 190 11.57 9.29 6.39
C HIS A 190 12.76 10.20 6.75
N TYR A 191 13.73 10.35 5.83
CA TYR A 191 14.87 11.22 5.99
C TYR A 191 15.23 11.84 4.64
N GLY A 192 14.35 12.69 4.15
CA GLY A 192 14.46 13.33 2.85
C GLY A 192 14.10 14.81 2.90
N TRP A 193 14.42 15.48 1.83
CA TRP A 193 14.26 16.93 1.69
C TRP A 193 13.69 17.30 0.34
N PHE A 194 12.93 18.37 0.30
CA PHE A 194 12.59 19.07 -0.92
C PHE A 194 13.63 20.17 -1.18
N THR A 195 14.21 20.19 -2.36
CA THR A 195 15.12 21.27 -2.78
C THR A 195 14.37 22.42 -3.43
N HIS A 196 13.34 22.07 -4.20
CA HIS A 196 12.49 23.02 -4.92
C HIS A 196 11.05 22.51 -4.93
N ILE A 197 10.12 23.43 -5.00
CA ILE A 197 8.72 23.15 -5.29
C ILE A 197 8.29 24.10 -6.39
N TYR A 198 7.85 23.56 -7.51
CA TYR A 198 7.34 24.33 -8.64
C TYR A 198 5.82 24.25 -8.72
N ASP A 199 5.22 25.28 -9.30
CA ASP A 199 3.85 25.19 -9.79
C ASP A 199 3.86 24.30 -11.03
N LYS A 200 3.11 23.21 -11.00
CA LYS A 200 3.05 22.20 -12.05
C LYS A 200 2.46 22.72 -13.36
N ASN A 201 1.57 23.73 -13.28
CA ASN A 201 0.87 24.29 -14.41
C ASN A 201 1.68 25.38 -15.12
N THR A 202 2.42 26.18 -14.33
CA THR A 202 3.19 27.32 -14.85
C THR A 202 4.69 27.06 -14.96
N GLY A 203 5.21 26.08 -14.20
CA GLY A 203 6.65 25.83 -14.06
C GLY A 203 7.35 26.89 -13.20
N GLU A 204 6.63 27.78 -12.53
CA GLU A 204 7.21 28.82 -11.69
C GLU A 204 7.75 28.21 -10.38
N LEU A 205 8.91 28.68 -9.94
CA LEU A 205 9.48 28.27 -8.67
C LEU A 205 8.72 28.93 -7.52
N MET A 206 8.02 28.13 -6.73
CA MET A 206 7.25 28.57 -5.57
C MET A 206 8.05 28.57 -4.28
N TRP A 207 8.97 27.61 -4.15
CA TRP A 207 9.89 27.48 -3.01
C TRP A 207 11.17 26.79 -3.42
N GLY A 208 12.33 27.23 -2.89
CA GLY A 208 13.62 26.60 -3.11
C GLY A 208 14.59 26.89 -1.96
N MET A 209 15.54 25.97 -1.73
CA MET A 209 16.68 26.27 -0.89
C MET A 209 17.56 27.26 -1.63
N ILE A 210 17.85 28.40 -1.00
CA ILE A 210 18.79 29.42 -1.47
C ILE A 210 20.21 29.04 -1.08
#